data_8a1affd2ef0fabf403cea00f0dcc8834
#
_entry.id   8a1affd2ef0fabf403cea00f0dcc8834
#
_cell.length_a   1.000
_cell.length_b   1.000
_cell.length_c   1.000
_cell.angle_alpha   90.00
_cell.angle_beta   90.00
_cell.angle_gamma   90.00
#
_symmetry.space_group_name_H-M   'P 1'
#
loop_
_entity.id
_entity.type
_entity.pdbx_description
1 polymer ?
#
loop_
_entity_poly.entity_id
_entity_poly.type
_entity_poly.pdbx_seq_one_letter_code
_entity_poly.pdbx_strand_id
1 'polypeptide(L)'
;MFSLSDVLNFFVGPIIDRCGKEKLLAITSGIAFFVITGLCFFSLGNMLNVWILVFSIPLFNLTSRITYSIHNVVVPAIVGKDELVTANSILSMTNTGIDLLFNAISGVLLVVLSIQEILLINSTINLLALLVALFILRSAMLVRKQSVEVENQFKVKADERKADLKEYWCSYLKDLKSGLMFIRNRTILSLIIPLVGLNLLYAIMLVNLPAFSSEVFGSAIGYGLVLTFFAVGSISGSMISSFLVKHFAVGKLITILFLYGGTSWVLMTLLVKQIPVAGVIFMIVAMNALGVTNIIFGTLFQQLPSANMIGRVNTVNLSLMAVAALLGSLLGGIITQVSDSIFPFFLCGLGYLLISFVMGINRLVRRLPFMNEINEKML
;
A
#
# COMPACT_ATOMS: atom_id res chain seq x y z
N MET A 1 15.68 2.68 -1.05
CA MET A 1 15.61 2.14 0.33
C MET A 1 14.25 1.57 0.72
N PHE A 2 13.13 2.12 0.22
CA PHE A 2 11.79 1.54 0.46
C PHE A 2 11.67 0.09 -0.03
N SER A 3 12.23 -0.23 -1.16
CA SER A 3 12.10 -1.51 -1.85
C SER A 3 12.67 -2.72 -1.08
N LEU A 4 13.70 -2.56 -0.24
CA LEU A 4 14.23 -3.67 0.55
C LEU A 4 13.24 -4.10 1.64
N SER A 5 12.63 -3.13 2.34
CA SER A 5 11.61 -3.40 3.35
C SER A 5 10.36 -4.04 2.73
N ASP A 6 10.00 -3.65 1.50
CA ASP A 6 8.87 -4.20 0.78
C ASP A 6 9.10 -5.66 0.35
N VAL A 7 10.31 -5.99 -0.10
CA VAL A 7 10.69 -7.39 -0.39
C VAL A 7 10.70 -8.23 0.89
N LEU A 8 11.21 -7.68 1.99
CA LEU A 8 11.21 -8.37 3.28
C LEU A 8 9.79 -8.62 3.80
N ASN A 9 8.82 -7.78 3.44
CA ASN A 9 7.42 -7.96 3.81
C ASN A 9 6.83 -9.28 3.28
N PHE A 10 7.38 -9.82 2.17
CA PHE A 10 7.04 -11.17 1.67
C PHE A 10 7.20 -12.25 2.74
N PHE A 11 8.25 -12.14 3.57
CA PHE A 11 8.53 -13.09 4.63
C PHE A 11 7.68 -12.87 5.90
N VAL A 12 6.95 -11.78 5.99
CA VAL A 12 6.18 -11.41 7.19
C VAL A 12 4.74 -11.92 7.16
N GLY A 13 4.16 -12.16 5.97
CA GLY A 13 2.76 -12.56 5.83
C GLY A 13 2.35 -13.76 6.68
N PRO A 14 3.05 -14.91 6.59
CA PRO A 14 2.74 -16.07 7.42
C PRO A 14 2.94 -15.84 8.92
N ILE A 15 3.77 -14.88 9.29
CA ILE A 15 3.97 -14.47 10.70
C ILE A 15 2.72 -13.72 11.19
N ILE A 16 2.15 -12.84 10.34
CA ILE A 16 0.93 -12.10 10.65
C ILE A 16 -0.26 -13.05 10.88
N ASP A 17 -0.37 -14.09 10.06
CA ASP A 17 -1.47 -15.06 10.15
C ASP A 17 -1.39 -15.94 11.41
N ARG A 18 -0.18 -16.21 11.92
CA ARG A 18 0.06 -17.11 13.05
C ARG A 18 0.21 -16.40 14.38
N CYS A 19 0.73 -15.17 14.39
CA CYS A 19 0.87 -14.38 15.60
C CYS A 19 -0.46 -13.68 15.94
N GLY A 20 -0.76 -13.54 17.22
CA GLY A 20 -1.85 -12.67 17.65
C GLY A 20 -1.60 -11.26 17.12
N LYS A 21 -2.59 -10.73 16.37
CA LYS A 21 -2.49 -9.42 15.70
C LYS A 21 -2.16 -8.30 16.69
N GLU A 22 -2.69 -8.40 17.90
CA GLU A 22 -2.47 -7.45 18.99
C GLU A 22 -1.03 -7.50 19.49
N LYS A 23 -0.45 -8.71 19.63
CA LYS A 23 0.96 -8.90 20.02
C LYS A 23 1.89 -8.35 18.95
N LEU A 24 1.60 -8.63 17.69
CA LEU A 24 2.42 -8.17 16.57
C LEU A 24 2.38 -6.65 16.45
N LEU A 25 1.20 -6.04 16.64
CA LEU A 25 1.04 -4.60 16.68
C LEU A 25 1.88 -3.96 17.80
N ALA A 26 1.87 -4.53 19.02
CA ALA A 26 2.67 -4.04 20.12
C ALA A 26 4.18 -4.18 19.88
N ILE A 27 4.63 -5.29 19.28
CA ILE A 27 6.03 -5.51 18.92
C ILE A 27 6.49 -4.52 17.86
N THR A 28 5.74 -4.33 16.78
CA THR A 28 6.09 -3.40 15.70
C THR A 28 6.12 -1.96 16.17
N SER A 29 5.13 -1.53 16.99
CA SER A 29 5.12 -0.21 17.61
C SER A 29 6.31 -0.01 18.56
N GLY A 30 6.69 -1.06 19.31
CA GLY A 30 7.87 -1.04 20.17
C GLY A 30 9.17 -0.86 19.37
N ILE A 31 9.36 -1.64 18.31
CA ILE A 31 10.54 -1.52 17.44
C ILE A 31 10.59 -0.12 16.82
N ALA A 32 9.47 0.40 16.30
CA ALA A 32 9.39 1.73 15.73
C ALA A 32 9.79 2.82 16.75
N PHE A 33 9.26 2.74 17.96
CA PHE A 33 9.61 3.65 19.05
C PHE A 33 11.11 3.61 19.39
N PHE A 34 11.69 2.43 19.59
CA PHE A 34 13.11 2.31 19.93
C PHE A 34 14.03 2.77 18.79
N VAL A 35 13.69 2.52 17.53
CA VAL A 35 14.46 2.99 16.37
C VAL A 35 14.47 4.51 16.31
N ILE A 36 13.30 5.16 16.42
CA ILE A 36 13.21 6.63 16.35
C ILE A 36 13.85 7.28 17.57
N THR A 37 13.64 6.73 18.77
CA THR A 37 14.27 7.24 20.01
C THR A 37 15.78 7.09 19.95
N GLY A 38 16.30 5.99 19.40
CA GLY A 38 17.73 5.79 19.16
C GLY A 38 18.30 6.83 18.20
N LEU A 39 17.60 7.10 17.08
CA LEU A 39 17.99 8.17 16.14
C LEU A 39 18.01 9.54 16.81
N CYS A 40 17.03 9.83 17.67
CA CYS A 40 16.97 11.05 18.44
C CYS A 40 18.18 11.18 19.36
N PHE A 41 18.53 10.12 20.08
CA PHE A 41 19.68 10.10 20.98
C PHE A 41 21.02 10.32 20.24
N PHE A 42 21.23 9.63 19.12
CA PHE A 42 22.41 9.85 18.26
C PHE A 42 22.45 11.27 17.67
N SER A 43 21.29 11.85 17.36
CA SER A 43 21.19 13.24 16.90
C SER A 43 21.60 14.25 17.96
N LEU A 44 21.12 14.07 19.19
CA LEU A 44 21.47 14.94 20.33
C LEU A 44 22.96 14.86 20.67
N GLY A 45 23.57 13.69 20.51
CA GLY A 45 25.00 13.49 20.71
C GLY A 45 25.89 13.94 19.54
N ASN A 46 25.34 14.52 18.47
CA ASN A 46 26.04 14.82 17.22
C ASN A 46 26.79 13.62 16.61
N MET A 47 26.31 12.40 16.88
CA MET A 47 26.88 11.13 16.42
C MET A 47 26.09 10.54 15.24
N LEU A 48 25.19 11.30 14.62
CA LEU A 48 24.46 10.84 13.44
C LEU A 48 25.42 10.61 12.27
N ASN A 49 25.52 9.33 11.88
CA ASN A 49 26.29 8.90 10.71
C ASN A 49 25.33 8.35 9.65
N VAL A 50 25.69 8.49 8.38
CA VAL A 50 24.93 7.98 7.22
C VAL A 50 24.61 6.48 7.39
N TRP A 51 25.53 5.68 7.94
CA TRP A 51 25.32 4.26 8.17
C TRP A 51 24.20 3.97 9.19
N ILE A 52 24.05 4.79 10.22
CA ILE A 52 22.96 4.66 11.20
C ILE A 52 21.61 4.87 10.50
N LEU A 53 21.52 5.86 9.62
CA LEU A 53 20.32 6.13 8.81
C LEU A 53 20.03 4.98 7.82
N VAL A 54 21.08 4.46 7.17
CA VAL A 54 20.97 3.34 6.21
C VAL A 54 20.35 2.10 6.83
N PHE A 55 20.64 1.80 8.10
CA PHE A 55 20.06 0.65 8.81
C PHE A 55 18.73 0.96 9.49
N SER A 56 18.58 2.16 10.05
CA SER A 56 17.37 2.53 10.80
C SER A 56 16.15 2.73 9.91
N ILE A 57 16.31 3.39 8.74
CA ILE A 57 15.19 3.69 7.83
C ILE A 57 14.51 2.41 7.29
N PRO A 58 15.23 1.39 6.78
CA PRO A 58 14.59 0.14 6.36
C PRO A 58 13.88 -0.59 7.50
N LEU A 59 14.47 -0.57 8.70
CA LEU A 59 13.87 -1.22 9.88
C LEU A 59 12.55 -0.52 10.28
N PHE A 60 12.54 0.81 10.31
CA PHE A 60 11.34 1.59 10.57
C PHE A 60 10.26 1.37 9.50
N ASN A 61 10.65 1.37 8.21
CA ASN A 61 9.72 1.10 7.12
C ASN A 61 9.13 -0.32 7.19
N LEU A 62 9.92 -1.31 7.61
CA LEU A 62 9.44 -2.68 7.81
C LEU A 62 8.33 -2.73 8.87
N THR A 63 8.48 -2.04 10.00
CA THR A 63 7.42 -1.97 11.02
C THR A 63 6.13 -1.37 10.48
N SER A 64 6.22 -0.30 9.69
CA SER A 64 5.08 0.36 9.05
C SER A 64 4.36 -0.59 8.05
N ARG A 65 5.13 -1.37 7.28
CA ARG A 65 4.57 -2.36 6.32
C ARG A 65 3.85 -3.50 7.04
N ILE A 66 4.40 -3.98 8.15
CA ILE A 66 3.75 -5.01 8.97
C ILE A 66 2.42 -4.47 9.53
N THR A 67 2.42 -3.26 10.09
CA THR A 67 1.22 -2.60 10.60
C THR A 67 0.16 -2.45 9.51
N TYR A 68 0.54 -2.00 8.32
CA TYR A 68 -0.36 -1.91 7.16
C TYR A 68 -0.96 -3.28 6.77
N SER A 69 -0.14 -4.33 6.78
CA SER A 69 -0.58 -5.69 6.48
C SER A 69 -1.58 -6.22 7.53
N ILE A 70 -1.39 -5.87 8.81
CA ILE A 70 -2.34 -6.20 9.88
C ILE A 70 -3.70 -5.55 9.60
N HIS A 71 -3.73 -4.28 9.21
CA HIS A 71 -4.97 -3.58 8.87
C HIS A 71 -5.74 -4.30 7.76
N ASN A 72 -5.06 -4.73 6.70
CA ASN A 72 -5.70 -5.44 5.58
C ASN A 72 -6.34 -6.79 5.97
N VAL A 73 -5.84 -7.43 7.04
CA VAL A 73 -6.42 -8.68 7.56
C VAL A 73 -7.54 -8.40 8.57
N VAL A 74 -7.44 -7.31 9.34
CA VAL A 74 -8.41 -6.98 10.40
C VAL A 74 -9.68 -6.37 9.80
N VAL A 75 -9.58 -5.52 8.79
CA VAL A 75 -10.73 -4.82 8.19
C VAL A 75 -11.81 -5.79 7.70
N PRO A 76 -11.52 -6.83 6.90
CA PRO A 76 -12.55 -7.79 6.48
C PRO A 76 -13.17 -8.59 7.61
N ALA A 77 -12.47 -8.74 8.74
CA ALA A 77 -12.97 -9.46 9.89
C ALA A 77 -13.97 -8.65 10.75
N ILE A 78 -13.86 -7.31 10.68
CA ILE A 78 -14.72 -6.39 11.46
C ILE A 78 -15.91 -5.91 10.61
N VAL A 79 -15.69 -5.69 9.32
CA VAL A 79 -16.65 -5.09 8.39
C VAL A 79 -17.27 -6.19 7.53
N GLY A 80 -18.60 -6.17 7.36
CA GLY A 80 -19.28 -7.10 6.46
C GLY A 80 -18.84 -6.93 4.99
N LYS A 81 -19.02 -7.98 4.18
CA LYS A 81 -18.58 -7.98 2.76
C LYS A 81 -19.17 -6.80 1.96
N ASP A 82 -20.40 -6.43 2.25
CA ASP A 82 -21.10 -5.35 1.54
C ASP A 82 -20.54 -3.96 1.84
N GLU A 83 -19.86 -3.80 2.97
CA GLU A 83 -19.29 -2.52 3.42
C GLU A 83 -17.77 -2.42 3.19
N LEU A 84 -17.11 -3.48 2.68
CA LEU A 84 -15.66 -3.50 2.46
C LEU A 84 -15.17 -2.38 1.54
N VAL A 85 -15.94 -2.06 0.49
CA VAL A 85 -15.57 -0.96 -0.44
C VAL A 85 -15.59 0.37 0.30
N THR A 86 -16.62 0.59 1.11
CA THR A 86 -16.75 1.83 1.90
C THR A 86 -15.64 1.93 2.95
N ALA A 87 -15.36 0.85 3.67
CA ALA A 87 -14.28 0.80 4.65
C ALA A 87 -12.90 1.05 4.00
N ASN A 88 -12.60 0.39 2.89
CA ASN A 88 -11.35 0.61 2.16
C ASN A 88 -11.26 2.03 1.59
N SER A 89 -12.39 2.62 1.16
CA SER A 89 -12.42 4.01 0.71
C SER A 89 -12.07 4.98 1.83
N ILE A 90 -12.67 4.80 3.02
CA ILE A 90 -12.36 5.62 4.20
C ILE A 90 -10.89 5.50 4.59
N LEU A 91 -10.36 4.26 4.64
CA LEU A 91 -8.96 4.03 4.95
C LEU A 91 -8.01 4.68 3.93
N SER A 92 -8.32 4.55 2.63
CA SER A 92 -7.53 5.16 1.57
C SER A 92 -7.56 6.68 1.65
N MET A 93 -8.75 7.27 1.87
CA MET A 93 -8.89 8.72 2.05
C MET A 93 -8.11 9.21 3.27
N THR A 94 -8.18 8.49 4.39
CA THR A 94 -7.46 8.82 5.62
C THR A 94 -5.95 8.78 5.39
N ASN A 95 -5.43 7.70 4.80
CA ASN A 95 -4.00 7.55 4.54
C ASN A 95 -3.51 8.63 3.56
N THR A 96 -4.22 8.83 2.44
CA THR A 96 -3.84 9.86 1.45
C THR A 96 -3.98 11.27 2.01
N GLY A 97 -5.00 11.52 2.84
CA GLY A 97 -5.19 12.81 3.54
C GLY A 97 -4.07 13.10 4.52
N ILE A 98 -3.64 12.10 5.29
CA ILE A 98 -2.48 12.19 6.18
C ILE A 98 -1.21 12.50 5.38
N ASP A 99 -0.96 11.75 4.30
CA ASP A 99 0.21 11.96 3.44
C ASP A 99 0.22 13.38 2.85
N LEU A 100 -0.93 13.88 2.40
CA LEU A 100 -1.07 15.23 1.87
C LEU A 100 -0.76 16.29 2.94
N LEU A 101 -1.34 16.15 4.12
CA LEU A 101 -1.10 17.08 5.23
C LEU A 101 0.37 17.09 5.64
N PHE A 102 0.96 15.92 5.84
CA PHE A 102 2.36 15.82 6.24
C PHE A 102 3.33 16.29 5.15
N ASN A 103 3.06 16.02 3.88
CA ASN A 103 3.85 16.53 2.77
C ASN A 103 3.78 18.08 2.69
N ALA A 104 2.61 18.67 2.89
CA ALA A 104 2.45 20.12 2.90
C ALA A 104 3.13 20.78 4.11
N ILE A 105 3.02 20.18 5.29
CA ILE A 105 3.56 20.71 6.54
C ILE A 105 5.07 20.46 6.66
N SER A 106 5.58 19.35 6.09
CA SER A 106 6.99 18.94 6.26
C SER A 106 7.99 20.00 5.83
N GLY A 107 7.70 20.71 4.72
CA GLY A 107 8.55 21.81 4.26
C GLY A 107 8.62 22.97 5.26
N VAL A 108 7.50 23.32 5.89
CA VAL A 108 7.43 24.36 6.93
C VAL A 108 8.13 23.88 8.20
N LEU A 109 7.90 22.62 8.60
CA LEU A 109 8.53 22.05 9.79
C LEU A 109 10.06 22.05 9.70
N LEU A 110 10.62 21.74 8.53
CA LEU A 110 12.08 21.76 8.30
C LEU A 110 12.70 23.16 8.35
N VAL A 111 11.90 24.21 8.15
CA VAL A 111 12.36 25.62 8.26
C VAL A 111 12.25 26.12 9.70
N VAL A 112 11.21 25.70 10.41
CA VAL A 112 10.87 26.20 11.77
C VAL A 112 11.53 25.39 12.87
N LEU A 113 11.67 24.08 12.67
CA LEU A 113 12.18 23.15 13.67
C LEU A 113 13.54 22.57 13.25
N SER A 114 14.39 22.34 14.23
CA SER A 114 15.61 21.56 14.05
C SER A 114 15.29 20.08 13.81
N ILE A 115 16.21 19.36 13.19
CA ILE A 115 16.10 17.88 13.00
C ILE A 115 15.90 17.18 14.34
N GLN A 116 16.52 17.66 15.41
CA GLN A 116 16.42 17.12 16.76
C GLN A 116 15.00 17.25 17.32
N GLU A 117 14.36 18.42 17.16
CA GLU A 117 12.99 18.65 17.58
C GLU A 117 12.00 17.80 16.81
N ILE A 118 12.20 17.64 15.49
CA ILE A 118 11.38 16.77 14.64
C ILE A 118 11.49 15.31 15.11
N LEU A 119 12.69 14.83 15.42
CA LEU A 119 12.90 13.47 15.92
C LEU A 119 12.29 13.28 17.32
N LEU A 120 12.34 14.28 18.19
CA LEU A 120 11.66 14.25 19.50
C LEU A 120 10.15 14.15 19.38
N ILE A 121 9.55 14.97 18.50
CA ILE A 121 8.11 14.91 18.22
C ILE A 121 7.74 13.53 17.69
N ASN A 122 8.50 13.00 16.73
CA ASN A 122 8.24 11.69 16.15
C ASN A 122 8.40 10.57 17.18
N SER A 123 9.42 10.65 18.07
CA SER A 123 9.60 9.71 19.18
C SER A 123 8.38 9.73 20.12
N THR A 124 7.87 10.91 20.46
CA THR A 124 6.69 11.06 21.32
C THR A 124 5.43 10.45 20.69
N ILE A 125 5.23 10.67 19.39
CA ILE A 125 4.10 10.06 18.63
C ILE A 125 4.22 8.54 18.64
N ASN A 126 5.42 7.98 18.40
CA ASN A 126 5.63 6.53 18.44
C ASN A 126 5.47 5.95 19.86
N LEU A 127 5.82 6.71 20.90
CA LEU A 127 5.53 6.31 22.28
C LEU A 127 4.04 6.21 22.55
N LEU A 128 3.26 7.20 22.11
CA LEU A 128 1.79 7.16 22.23
C LEU A 128 1.21 5.97 21.45
N ALA A 129 1.68 5.71 20.24
CA ALA A 129 1.27 4.56 19.45
C ALA A 129 1.59 3.23 20.16
N LEU A 130 2.76 3.11 20.79
CA LEU A 130 3.14 1.96 21.62
C LEU A 130 2.22 1.79 22.82
N LEU A 131 1.92 2.86 23.54
CA LEU A 131 1.01 2.81 24.71
C LEU A 131 -0.40 2.35 24.30
N VAL A 132 -0.92 2.86 23.19
CA VAL A 132 -2.21 2.42 22.63
C VAL A 132 -2.15 0.93 22.24
N ALA A 133 -1.09 0.48 21.56
CA ALA A 133 -0.91 -0.90 21.18
C ALA A 133 -0.84 -1.84 22.41
N LEU A 134 -0.13 -1.44 23.46
CA LEU A 134 -0.06 -2.17 24.73
C LEU A 134 -1.42 -2.20 25.45
N PHE A 135 -2.18 -1.11 25.40
CA PHE A 135 -3.53 -1.06 25.95
C PHE A 135 -4.47 -2.04 25.23
N ILE A 136 -4.43 -2.06 23.89
CA ILE A 136 -5.19 -3.02 23.07
C ILE A 136 -4.79 -4.45 23.42
N LEU A 137 -3.50 -4.75 23.50
CA LEU A 137 -2.99 -6.07 23.86
C LEU A 137 -3.47 -6.49 25.25
N ARG A 138 -3.42 -5.60 26.25
CA ARG A 138 -3.88 -5.87 27.60
C ARG A 138 -5.40 -6.13 27.63
N SER A 139 -6.18 -5.32 26.94
CA SER A 139 -7.63 -5.49 26.82
C SER A 139 -8.00 -6.81 26.18
N ALA A 140 -7.35 -7.19 25.08
CA ALA A 140 -7.54 -8.45 24.41
C ALA A 140 -7.18 -9.66 25.31
N MET A 141 -6.10 -9.55 26.11
CA MET A 141 -5.73 -10.58 27.08
C MET A 141 -6.76 -10.71 28.23
N LEU A 142 -7.34 -9.60 28.71
CA LEU A 142 -8.37 -9.63 29.75
C LEU A 142 -9.66 -10.27 29.26
N VAL A 143 -10.12 -9.93 28.06
CA VAL A 143 -11.31 -10.54 27.43
C VAL A 143 -11.07 -12.02 27.21
N ARG A 144 -9.88 -12.42 26.74
CA ARG A 144 -9.54 -13.84 26.54
C ARG A 144 -9.44 -14.61 27.86
N LYS A 145 -9.01 -13.98 28.94
CA LYS A 145 -8.96 -14.60 30.27
C LYS A 145 -10.36 -14.85 30.84
N GLN A 146 -11.29 -13.91 30.63
CA GLN A 146 -12.71 -14.08 31.01
C GLN A 146 -13.41 -15.17 30.18
N SER A 147 -13.15 -15.27 28.87
CA SER A 147 -13.69 -16.34 28.04
C SER A 147 -13.11 -17.71 28.39
N VAL A 148 -11.84 -17.81 28.80
CA VAL A 148 -11.23 -19.08 29.26
C VAL A 148 -11.79 -19.54 30.60
N GLU A 149 -12.19 -18.63 31.50
CA GLU A 149 -12.88 -18.99 32.73
C GLU A 149 -14.29 -19.58 32.48
N VAL A 150 -14.97 -19.14 31.40
CA VAL A 150 -16.24 -19.69 30.94
C VAL A 150 -16.05 -20.97 30.11
N GLU A 151 -14.95 -21.09 29.35
CA GLU A 151 -14.66 -22.21 28.44
C GLU A 151 -13.96 -23.41 29.11
N ASN A 152 -13.51 -23.26 30.37
CA ASN A 152 -13.00 -24.38 31.16
C ASN A 152 -14.08 -25.45 31.49
N GLN A 153 -15.35 -25.22 31.08
CA GLN A 153 -16.41 -26.26 31.06
C GLN A 153 -16.42 -27.06 29.74
N PHE A 154 -15.72 -26.60 28.67
CA PHE A 154 -15.62 -27.33 27.39
C PHE A 154 -14.14 -27.39 26.95
N LYS A 155 -13.41 -28.41 27.44
CA LYS A 155 -12.05 -28.70 27.03
C LYS A 155 -11.93 -28.96 25.52
N VAL A 156 -11.39 -28.02 24.75
CA VAL A 156 -10.65 -28.35 23.54
C VAL A 156 -9.21 -27.91 23.74
N LYS A 157 -8.31 -28.88 23.80
CA LYS A 157 -6.85 -28.69 23.89
C LYS A 157 -6.36 -27.83 22.73
N ALA A 158 -6.11 -26.53 22.95
CA ALA A 158 -5.16 -25.80 22.15
C ALA A 158 -3.77 -26.28 22.57
N ASP A 159 -3.23 -27.22 21.80
CA ASP A 159 -1.87 -27.74 21.94
C ASP A 159 -0.91 -26.58 21.61
N GLU A 160 -0.37 -25.92 22.62
CA GLU A 160 0.79 -25.04 22.49
C GLU A 160 2.00 -25.92 22.18
N ARG A 161 2.05 -26.48 20.97
CA ARG A 161 3.27 -27.11 20.48
C ARG A 161 4.33 -26.03 20.36
N LYS A 162 5.37 -26.16 21.14
CA LYS A 162 6.69 -25.60 20.82
C LYS A 162 7.10 -26.23 19.49
N ALA A 163 6.67 -25.63 18.38
CA ALA A 163 7.05 -26.10 17.05
C ALA A 163 8.57 -25.98 16.95
N ASP A 164 9.23 -27.08 16.64
CA ASP A 164 10.65 -27.12 16.32
C ASP A 164 10.91 -26.09 15.20
N LEU A 165 11.97 -25.30 15.33
CA LEU A 165 12.32 -24.26 14.35
C LEU A 165 12.32 -24.80 12.91
N LYS A 166 12.68 -26.06 12.72
CA LYS A 166 12.69 -26.74 11.43
C LYS A 166 11.26 -27.01 10.92
N GLU A 167 10.36 -27.41 11.80
CA GLU A 167 8.93 -27.63 11.49
C GLU A 167 8.24 -26.30 11.21
N TYR A 168 8.64 -25.23 11.92
CA TYR A 168 8.21 -23.85 11.68
C TYR A 168 8.60 -23.38 10.28
N TRP A 169 9.87 -23.54 9.86
CA TRP A 169 10.33 -23.15 8.53
C TRP A 169 9.69 -23.96 7.41
N CYS A 170 9.50 -25.27 7.59
CA CYS A 170 8.79 -26.13 6.64
C CYS A 170 7.34 -25.71 6.44
N SER A 171 6.63 -25.43 7.53
CA SER A 171 5.25 -24.95 7.47
C SER A 171 5.17 -23.56 6.84
N TYR A 172 6.11 -22.68 7.15
CA TYR A 172 6.26 -21.36 6.56
C TYR A 172 6.43 -21.40 5.03
N LEU A 173 7.37 -22.22 4.54
CA LEU A 173 7.57 -22.41 3.10
C LEU A 173 6.34 -23.01 2.42
N LYS A 174 5.61 -23.89 3.12
CA LYS A 174 4.35 -24.44 2.63
C LYS A 174 3.26 -23.36 2.53
N ASP A 175 3.20 -22.44 3.48
CA ASP A 175 2.27 -21.32 3.49
C ASP A 175 2.58 -20.35 2.34
N LEU A 176 3.85 -19.99 2.12
CA LEU A 176 4.29 -19.21 0.97
C LEU A 176 3.95 -19.90 -0.35
N LYS A 177 4.23 -21.20 -0.44
CA LYS A 177 3.89 -22.00 -1.63
C LYS A 177 2.39 -21.99 -1.89
N SER A 178 1.56 -22.10 -0.85
CA SER A 178 0.10 -22.05 -0.99
C SER A 178 -0.39 -20.70 -1.50
N GLY A 179 0.18 -19.59 -1.03
CA GLY A 179 -0.11 -18.24 -1.54
C GLY A 179 0.28 -18.07 -3.01
N LEU A 180 1.46 -18.58 -3.41
CA LEU A 180 1.91 -18.58 -4.80
C LEU A 180 1.05 -19.48 -5.69
N MET A 181 0.61 -20.65 -5.18
CA MET A 181 -0.29 -21.54 -5.93
C MET A 181 -1.67 -20.91 -6.12
N PHE A 182 -2.17 -20.16 -5.15
CA PHE A 182 -3.42 -19.44 -5.27
C PHE A 182 -3.33 -18.35 -6.38
N ILE A 183 -2.22 -17.61 -6.43
CA ILE A 183 -1.99 -16.61 -7.48
C ILE A 183 -1.89 -17.24 -8.87
N ARG A 184 -1.51 -18.53 -8.98
CA ARG A 184 -1.45 -19.24 -10.25
C ARG A 184 -2.83 -19.51 -10.87
N ASN A 185 -3.91 -19.30 -10.15
CA ASN A 185 -5.26 -19.34 -10.71
C ASN A 185 -5.37 -18.32 -11.86
N ARG A 186 -5.96 -18.74 -13.01
CA ARG A 186 -6.03 -17.91 -14.23
C ARG A 186 -6.77 -16.61 -14.01
N THR A 187 -7.80 -16.60 -13.19
CA THR A 187 -8.57 -15.38 -12.86
C THR A 187 -7.71 -14.39 -12.07
N ILE A 188 -7.03 -14.87 -11.03
CA ILE A 188 -6.16 -14.04 -10.18
C ILE A 188 -4.95 -13.55 -10.97
N LEU A 189 -4.34 -14.41 -11.76
CA LEU A 189 -3.19 -14.05 -12.59
C LEU A 189 -3.55 -12.94 -13.58
N SER A 190 -4.75 -13.01 -14.18
CA SER A 190 -5.25 -11.98 -15.09
C SER A 190 -5.51 -10.62 -14.43
N LEU A 191 -5.61 -10.58 -13.11
CA LEU A 191 -5.71 -9.34 -12.32
C LEU A 191 -4.35 -8.85 -11.81
N ILE A 192 -3.49 -9.76 -11.37
CA ILE A 192 -2.19 -9.40 -10.76
C ILE A 192 -1.18 -8.94 -11.82
N ILE A 193 -1.08 -9.60 -12.97
CA ILE A 193 -0.10 -9.23 -14.01
C ILE A 193 -0.24 -7.77 -14.45
N PRO A 194 -1.44 -7.27 -14.78
CA PRO A 194 -1.63 -5.85 -15.08
C PRO A 194 -1.23 -4.92 -13.95
N LEU A 195 -1.55 -5.27 -12.69
CA LEU A 195 -1.18 -4.46 -11.53
C LEU A 195 0.34 -4.38 -11.34
N VAL A 196 1.05 -5.50 -11.50
CA VAL A 196 2.52 -5.53 -11.44
C VAL A 196 3.10 -4.59 -12.50
N GLY A 197 2.58 -4.67 -13.74
CA GLY A 197 2.97 -3.77 -14.83
C GLY A 197 2.70 -2.30 -14.52
N LEU A 198 1.54 -2.00 -13.94
CA LEU A 198 1.20 -0.63 -13.51
C LEU A 198 2.11 -0.11 -12.40
N ASN A 199 2.42 -0.94 -11.41
CA ASN A 199 3.34 -0.53 -10.34
C ASN A 199 4.75 -0.24 -10.87
N LEU A 200 5.22 -1.02 -11.84
CA LEU A 200 6.49 -0.78 -12.51
C LEU A 200 6.47 0.59 -13.22
N LEU A 201 5.45 0.84 -14.03
CA LEU A 201 5.31 2.10 -14.78
C LEU A 201 5.13 3.30 -13.86
N TYR A 202 4.34 3.15 -12.80
CA TYR A 202 4.15 4.18 -11.79
C TYR A 202 5.45 4.51 -11.04
N ALA A 203 6.27 3.51 -10.72
CA ALA A 203 7.58 3.72 -10.10
C ALA A 203 8.57 4.42 -11.04
N ILE A 204 8.56 4.10 -12.34
CA ILE A 204 9.32 4.84 -13.36
C ILE A 204 8.93 6.33 -13.33
N MET A 205 7.64 6.61 -13.30
CA MET A 205 7.11 7.98 -13.27
C MET A 205 7.49 8.70 -11.98
N LEU A 206 7.36 8.07 -10.81
CA LEU A 206 7.66 8.68 -9.51
C LEU A 206 9.13 9.11 -9.36
N VAL A 207 10.07 8.33 -9.87
CA VAL A 207 11.50 8.68 -9.85
C VAL A 207 11.78 9.96 -10.65
N ASN A 208 11.01 10.19 -11.73
CA ASN A 208 11.14 11.34 -12.59
C ASN A 208 10.33 12.57 -12.13
N LEU A 209 9.52 12.43 -11.08
CA LEU A 209 8.63 13.47 -10.59
C LEU A 209 9.36 14.78 -10.19
N PRO A 210 10.53 14.76 -9.51
CA PRO A 210 11.27 15.97 -9.19
C PRO A 210 11.78 16.71 -10.46
N ALA A 211 12.30 15.97 -11.44
CA ALA A 211 12.76 16.54 -12.71
C ALA A 211 11.59 17.14 -13.50
N PHE A 212 10.47 16.42 -13.61
CA PHE A 212 9.24 16.90 -14.23
C PHE A 212 8.73 18.19 -13.56
N SER A 213 8.67 18.21 -12.23
CA SER A 213 8.15 19.38 -11.51
C SER A 213 9.04 20.61 -11.65
N SER A 214 10.36 20.45 -11.69
CA SER A 214 11.30 21.55 -11.92
C SER A 214 11.21 22.09 -13.36
N GLU A 215 11.03 21.21 -14.35
CA GLU A 215 10.90 21.61 -15.76
C GLU A 215 9.58 22.32 -16.06
N VAL A 216 8.47 21.84 -15.50
CA VAL A 216 7.12 22.36 -15.80
C VAL A 216 6.75 23.55 -14.92
N PHE A 217 7.10 23.52 -13.63
CA PHE A 217 6.71 24.53 -12.65
C PHE A 217 7.86 25.44 -12.18
N GLY A 218 9.07 25.22 -12.64
CA GLY A 218 10.22 26.11 -12.46
C GLY A 218 10.76 26.23 -11.03
N SER A 219 10.27 25.43 -10.06
CA SER A 219 10.70 25.57 -8.66
C SER A 219 10.50 24.30 -7.84
N ALA A 220 11.19 24.22 -6.69
CA ALA A 220 10.97 23.17 -5.69
C ALA A 220 9.53 23.17 -5.13
N ILE A 221 8.85 24.32 -5.13
CA ILE A 221 7.43 24.45 -4.76
C ILE A 221 6.55 23.64 -5.74
N GLY A 222 6.93 23.59 -7.01
CA GLY A 222 6.25 22.80 -8.04
C GLY A 222 6.15 21.32 -7.69
N TYR A 223 7.15 20.73 -7.03
CA TYR A 223 7.10 19.35 -6.58
C TYR A 223 5.99 19.12 -5.53
N GLY A 224 5.87 20.01 -4.55
CA GLY A 224 4.79 19.96 -3.55
C GLY A 224 3.40 20.13 -4.19
N LEU A 225 3.27 21.01 -5.20
CA LEU A 225 2.03 21.20 -5.96
C LEU A 225 1.63 19.91 -6.71
N VAL A 226 2.56 19.25 -7.38
CA VAL A 226 2.29 17.99 -8.10
C VAL A 226 1.82 16.91 -7.13
N LEU A 227 2.47 16.76 -5.97
CA LEU A 227 2.03 15.82 -4.94
C LEU A 227 0.64 16.17 -4.39
N THR A 228 0.33 17.46 -4.26
CA THR A 228 -1.02 17.92 -3.86
C THR A 228 -2.06 17.54 -4.91
N PHE A 229 -1.80 17.71 -6.20
CA PHE A 229 -2.70 17.32 -7.27
C PHE A 229 -2.90 15.80 -7.32
N PHE A 230 -1.85 15.02 -7.07
CA PHE A 230 -1.93 13.58 -6.94
C PHE A 230 -2.86 13.16 -5.79
N ALA A 231 -2.71 13.79 -4.63
CA ALA A 231 -3.53 13.51 -3.48
C ALA A 231 -5.01 13.90 -3.70
N VAL A 232 -5.27 15.09 -4.27
CA VAL A 232 -6.64 15.54 -4.60
C VAL A 232 -7.32 14.56 -5.57
N GLY A 233 -6.60 14.13 -6.62
CA GLY A 233 -7.11 13.12 -7.55
C GLY A 233 -7.41 11.80 -6.86
N SER A 234 -6.47 11.26 -6.08
CA SER A 234 -6.62 9.98 -5.39
C SER A 234 -7.76 10.00 -4.35
N ILE A 235 -7.87 11.07 -3.55
CA ILE A 235 -8.95 11.25 -2.57
C ILE A 235 -10.31 11.30 -3.27
N SER A 236 -10.45 12.14 -4.31
CA SER A 236 -11.70 12.23 -5.07
C SER A 236 -12.10 10.88 -5.71
N GLY A 237 -11.12 10.10 -6.20
CA GLY A 237 -11.33 8.73 -6.68
C GLY A 237 -11.82 7.79 -5.58
N SER A 238 -11.19 7.84 -4.42
CA SER A 238 -11.60 7.03 -3.26
C SER A 238 -13.03 7.37 -2.82
N MET A 239 -13.43 8.64 -2.83
CA MET A 239 -14.79 9.09 -2.47
C MET A 239 -15.87 8.51 -3.41
N ILE A 240 -15.62 8.52 -4.71
CA ILE A 240 -16.60 8.04 -5.69
C ILE A 240 -16.59 6.52 -5.88
N SER A 241 -15.58 5.82 -5.38
CA SER A 241 -15.40 4.38 -5.60
C SER A 241 -16.60 3.55 -5.13
N SER A 242 -17.14 3.85 -3.94
CA SER A 242 -18.31 3.15 -3.38
C SER A 242 -19.56 3.30 -4.24
N PHE A 243 -19.76 4.47 -4.85
CA PHE A 243 -20.84 4.71 -5.78
C PHE A 243 -20.66 3.92 -7.09
N LEU A 244 -19.47 3.98 -7.67
CA LEU A 244 -19.16 3.31 -8.94
C LEU A 244 -19.31 1.79 -8.84
N VAL A 245 -18.81 1.19 -7.76
CA VAL A 245 -18.85 -0.26 -7.54
C VAL A 245 -20.28 -0.79 -7.35
N LYS A 246 -21.18 0.02 -6.80
CA LYS A 246 -22.60 -0.33 -6.67
C LYS A 246 -23.37 -0.30 -8.00
N HIS A 247 -22.96 0.53 -8.96
CA HIS A 247 -23.70 0.74 -10.20
C HIS A 247 -23.09 0.03 -11.40
N PHE A 248 -21.82 -0.39 -11.33
CA PHE A 248 -21.12 -0.99 -12.46
C PHE A 248 -20.50 -2.35 -12.09
N ALA A 249 -20.58 -3.30 -13.01
CA ALA A 249 -19.87 -4.58 -12.88
C ALA A 249 -18.34 -4.34 -12.87
N VAL A 250 -17.66 -5.00 -11.95
CA VAL A 250 -16.22 -4.78 -11.65
C VAL A 250 -15.35 -4.91 -12.89
N GLY A 251 -15.58 -5.93 -13.73
CA GLY A 251 -14.79 -6.15 -14.93
C GLY A 251 -14.87 -5.02 -15.95
N LYS A 252 -16.08 -4.45 -16.17
CA LYS A 252 -16.27 -3.28 -17.05
C LYS A 252 -15.67 -2.04 -16.43
N LEU A 253 -15.88 -1.86 -15.13
CA LEU A 253 -15.42 -0.68 -14.39
C LEU A 253 -13.87 -0.60 -14.43
N ILE A 254 -13.16 -1.67 -14.15
CA ILE A 254 -11.69 -1.72 -14.22
C ILE A 254 -11.20 -1.33 -15.62
N THR A 255 -11.79 -1.92 -16.67
CA THR A 255 -11.40 -1.62 -18.05
C THR A 255 -11.59 -0.14 -18.40
N ILE A 256 -12.74 0.45 -18.02
CA ILE A 256 -13.02 1.87 -18.24
C ILE A 256 -12.07 2.76 -17.44
N LEU A 257 -11.76 2.42 -16.19
CA LEU A 257 -10.85 3.19 -15.36
C LEU A 257 -9.43 3.22 -15.94
N PHE A 258 -8.94 2.12 -16.47
CA PHE A 258 -7.63 2.10 -17.14
C PHE A 258 -7.64 2.87 -18.46
N LEU A 259 -8.72 2.81 -19.23
CA LEU A 259 -8.88 3.64 -20.42
C LEU A 259 -8.88 5.13 -20.07
N TYR A 260 -9.71 5.51 -19.12
CA TYR A 260 -9.88 6.87 -18.63
C TYR A 260 -8.58 7.42 -18.01
N GLY A 261 -7.91 6.65 -17.14
CA GLY A 261 -6.63 7.04 -16.54
C GLY A 261 -5.51 7.15 -17.58
N GLY A 262 -5.43 6.20 -18.51
CA GLY A 262 -4.42 6.21 -19.56
C GLY A 262 -4.58 7.36 -20.55
N THR A 263 -5.80 7.63 -21.01
CA THR A 263 -6.07 8.80 -21.86
C THR A 263 -5.76 10.11 -21.14
N SER A 264 -6.08 10.20 -19.84
CA SER A 264 -5.77 11.38 -19.04
C SER A 264 -4.26 11.60 -18.89
N TRP A 265 -3.45 10.55 -18.64
CA TRP A 265 -1.99 10.67 -18.62
C TRP A 265 -1.43 11.14 -19.96
N VAL A 266 -1.88 10.56 -21.08
CA VAL A 266 -1.43 10.98 -22.42
C VAL A 266 -1.82 12.44 -22.68
N LEU A 267 -3.05 12.84 -22.41
CA LEU A 267 -3.49 14.23 -22.60
C LEU A 267 -2.73 15.19 -21.70
N MET A 268 -2.43 14.79 -20.46
CA MET A 268 -1.59 15.57 -19.55
C MET A 268 -0.23 15.86 -20.19
N THR A 269 0.45 14.85 -20.71
CA THR A 269 1.79 15.02 -21.30
C THR A 269 1.79 15.90 -22.54
N LEU A 270 0.72 15.85 -23.35
CA LEU A 270 0.59 16.67 -24.55
C LEU A 270 0.27 18.15 -24.23
N LEU A 271 -0.45 18.40 -23.16
CA LEU A 271 -1.00 19.71 -22.85
C LEU A 271 -0.21 20.48 -21.79
N VAL A 272 0.54 19.81 -20.92
CA VAL A 272 1.12 20.44 -19.72
C VAL A 272 2.11 21.55 -20.04
N LYS A 273 2.85 21.49 -21.15
CA LYS A 273 3.76 22.56 -21.60
C LYS A 273 3.03 23.72 -22.29
N GLN A 274 1.92 23.43 -22.98
CA GLN A 274 1.20 24.44 -23.77
C GLN A 274 0.10 25.12 -22.92
N ILE A 275 -0.64 24.35 -22.15
CA ILE A 275 -1.75 24.80 -21.31
C ILE A 275 -1.57 24.14 -19.92
N PRO A 276 -0.73 24.69 -19.03
CA PRO A 276 -0.42 24.07 -17.74
C PRO A 276 -1.66 23.72 -16.91
N VAL A 277 -2.69 24.57 -16.93
CA VAL A 277 -3.95 24.32 -16.21
C VAL A 277 -4.65 23.06 -16.71
N ALA A 278 -4.72 22.85 -18.03
CA ALA A 278 -5.31 21.64 -18.61
C ALA A 278 -4.46 20.40 -18.23
N GLY A 279 -3.14 20.51 -18.27
CA GLY A 279 -2.24 19.45 -17.83
C GLY A 279 -2.50 19.03 -16.37
N VAL A 280 -2.64 20.00 -15.47
CA VAL A 280 -2.98 19.75 -14.07
C VAL A 280 -4.34 19.06 -13.91
N ILE A 281 -5.37 19.50 -14.65
CA ILE A 281 -6.70 18.87 -14.60
C ILE A 281 -6.60 17.40 -15.01
N PHE A 282 -5.92 17.08 -16.12
CA PHE A 282 -5.76 15.70 -16.57
C PHE A 282 -4.91 14.86 -15.61
N MET A 283 -3.93 15.47 -14.91
CA MET A 283 -3.18 14.81 -13.85
C MET A 283 -4.08 14.40 -12.67
N ILE A 284 -4.94 15.31 -12.20
CA ILE A 284 -5.93 15.03 -11.15
C ILE A 284 -6.88 13.91 -11.59
N VAL A 285 -7.33 13.98 -12.83
CA VAL A 285 -8.23 13.00 -13.45
C VAL A 285 -7.58 11.61 -13.54
N ALA A 286 -6.32 11.53 -13.92
CA ALA A 286 -5.56 10.29 -13.97
C ALA A 286 -5.37 9.67 -12.57
N MET A 287 -5.07 10.51 -11.57
CA MET A 287 -4.95 10.08 -10.17
C MET A 287 -6.30 9.67 -9.56
N ASN A 288 -7.40 10.29 -10.00
CA ASN A 288 -8.74 9.85 -9.63
C ASN A 288 -9.00 8.39 -10.08
N ALA A 289 -8.66 8.05 -11.33
CA ALA A 289 -8.76 6.69 -11.82
C ALA A 289 -7.94 5.71 -10.98
N LEU A 290 -6.71 6.09 -10.58
CA LEU A 290 -5.85 5.29 -9.72
C LEU A 290 -6.47 5.09 -8.33
N GLY A 291 -7.06 6.15 -7.74
CA GLY A 291 -7.73 6.08 -6.44
C GLY A 291 -8.88 5.06 -6.43
N VAL A 292 -9.75 5.09 -7.44
CA VAL A 292 -10.84 4.10 -7.60
C VAL A 292 -10.26 2.70 -7.79
N THR A 293 -9.27 2.55 -8.65
CA THR A 293 -8.64 1.26 -8.97
C THR A 293 -8.04 0.61 -7.74
N ASN A 294 -7.33 1.35 -6.91
CA ASN A 294 -6.72 0.85 -5.67
C ASN A 294 -7.78 0.28 -4.72
N ILE A 295 -8.93 0.95 -4.58
CA ILE A 295 -10.04 0.46 -3.74
C ILE A 295 -10.62 -0.84 -4.29
N ILE A 296 -10.86 -0.91 -5.60
CA ILE A 296 -11.41 -2.10 -6.25
C ILE A 296 -10.47 -3.29 -6.06
N PHE A 297 -9.19 -3.14 -6.35
CA PHE A 297 -8.23 -4.24 -6.23
C PHE A 297 -7.99 -4.62 -4.77
N GLY A 298 -7.90 -3.64 -3.86
CA GLY A 298 -7.83 -3.92 -2.43
C GLY A 298 -8.99 -4.78 -1.94
N THR A 299 -10.21 -4.44 -2.36
CA THR A 299 -11.42 -5.20 -2.00
C THR A 299 -11.44 -6.59 -2.67
N LEU A 300 -11.07 -6.70 -3.96
CA LEU A 300 -10.99 -7.98 -4.66
C LEU A 300 -10.04 -8.96 -3.96
N PHE A 301 -8.85 -8.50 -3.56
CA PHE A 301 -7.88 -9.35 -2.86
C PHE A 301 -8.26 -9.67 -1.40
N GLN A 302 -9.29 -9.01 -0.87
CA GLN A 302 -9.89 -9.35 0.42
C GLN A 302 -11.09 -10.29 0.30
N GLN A 303 -11.82 -10.28 -0.83
CA GLN A 303 -13.03 -11.08 -1.03
C GLN A 303 -12.80 -12.41 -1.77
N LEU A 304 -11.86 -12.45 -2.71
CA LEU A 304 -11.57 -13.64 -3.52
C LEU A 304 -10.91 -14.78 -2.73
N PRO A 305 -9.94 -14.53 -1.82
CA PRO A 305 -9.37 -15.60 -1.03
C PRO A 305 -10.29 -16.04 0.12
N SER A 306 -10.14 -17.31 0.53
CA SER A 306 -10.74 -17.76 1.81
C SER A 306 -10.14 -16.99 2.99
N ALA A 307 -10.91 -16.88 4.08
CA ALA A 307 -10.48 -16.13 5.28
C ALA A 307 -9.09 -16.54 5.79
N ASN A 308 -8.74 -17.83 5.65
CA ASN A 308 -7.45 -18.38 6.06
C ASN A 308 -6.29 -18.05 5.10
N MET A 309 -6.57 -17.50 3.93
CA MET A 309 -5.57 -17.20 2.89
C MET A 309 -5.38 -15.71 2.61
N ILE A 310 -6.24 -14.83 3.15
CA ILE A 310 -6.20 -13.38 2.89
C ILE A 310 -4.80 -12.82 3.17
N GLY A 311 -4.22 -13.12 4.33
CA GLY A 311 -2.88 -12.65 4.70
C GLY A 311 -1.79 -13.12 3.75
N ARG A 312 -1.82 -14.40 3.35
CA ARG A 312 -0.83 -15.01 2.43
C ARG A 312 -0.90 -14.40 1.05
N VAL A 313 -2.12 -14.26 0.51
CA VAL A 313 -2.35 -13.68 -0.83
C VAL A 313 -1.97 -12.20 -0.84
N ASN A 314 -2.35 -11.45 0.20
CA ASN A 314 -2.01 -10.04 0.31
C ASN A 314 -0.49 -9.83 0.42
N THR A 315 0.21 -10.66 1.20
CA THR A 315 1.67 -10.58 1.31
C THR A 315 2.37 -10.87 -0.01
N VAL A 316 1.97 -11.91 -0.73
CA VAL A 316 2.54 -12.22 -2.05
C VAL A 316 2.24 -11.10 -3.05
N ASN A 317 1.02 -10.55 -3.05
CA ASN A 317 0.66 -9.42 -3.90
C ASN A 317 1.53 -8.20 -3.60
N LEU A 318 1.65 -7.78 -2.33
CA LEU A 318 2.49 -6.66 -1.92
C LEU A 318 3.96 -6.87 -2.31
N SER A 319 4.48 -8.08 -2.17
CA SER A 319 5.86 -8.39 -2.56
C SER A 319 6.09 -8.30 -4.06
N LEU A 320 5.14 -8.77 -4.88
CA LEU A 320 5.19 -8.62 -6.34
C LEU A 320 5.17 -7.14 -6.75
N MET A 321 4.31 -6.33 -6.09
CA MET A 321 4.25 -4.88 -6.32
C MET A 321 5.57 -4.21 -5.92
N ALA A 322 6.19 -4.63 -4.80
CA ALA A 322 7.45 -4.10 -4.34
C ALA A 322 8.60 -4.41 -5.31
N VAL A 323 8.68 -5.63 -5.82
CA VAL A 323 9.67 -6.02 -6.85
C VAL A 323 9.47 -5.19 -8.12
N ALA A 324 8.21 -5.02 -8.56
CA ALA A 324 7.90 -4.19 -9.72
C ALA A 324 8.30 -2.73 -9.51
N ALA A 325 8.03 -2.18 -8.32
CA ALA A 325 8.41 -0.81 -7.97
C ALA A 325 9.94 -0.63 -7.92
N LEU A 326 10.68 -1.62 -7.42
CA LEU A 326 12.15 -1.62 -7.43
C LEU A 326 12.69 -1.60 -8.84
N LEU A 327 12.24 -2.51 -9.70
CA LEU A 327 12.65 -2.57 -11.10
C LEU A 327 12.25 -1.29 -11.85
N GLY A 328 11.03 -0.79 -11.59
CA GLY A 328 10.56 0.46 -12.17
C GLY A 328 11.41 1.66 -11.75
N SER A 329 11.82 1.74 -10.49
CA SER A 329 12.68 2.81 -10.00
C SER A 329 14.08 2.79 -10.64
N LEU A 330 14.65 1.58 -10.83
CA LEU A 330 15.94 1.42 -11.54
C LEU A 330 15.83 1.83 -13.02
N LEU A 331 14.79 1.35 -13.71
CA LEU A 331 14.51 1.72 -15.09
C LEU A 331 14.22 3.22 -15.22
N GLY A 332 13.47 3.78 -14.27
CA GLY A 332 13.19 5.22 -14.20
C GLY A 332 14.45 6.08 -14.15
N GLY A 333 15.44 5.68 -13.32
CA GLY A 333 16.73 6.35 -13.25
C GLY A 333 17.53 6.28 -14.55
N ILE A 334 17.44 5.18 -15.31
CA ILE A 334 18.08 5.05 -16.63
C ILE A 334 17.34 5.92 -17.66
N ILE A 335 16.02 5.88 -17.67
CA ILE A 335 15.19 6.65 -18.62
C ILE A 335 15.41 8.15 -18.44
N THR A 336 15.57 8.63 -17.21
CA THR A 336 15.86 10.05 -16.91
C THR A 336 17.14 10.55 -17.62
N GLN A 337 18.11 9.67 -17.86
CA GLN A 337 19.38 10.05 -18.50
C GLN A 337 19.28 10.19 -20.02
N VAL A 338 18.30 9.54 -20.65
CA VAL A 338 18.18 9.42 -22.11
C VAL A 338 16.92 10.06 -22.69
N SER A 339 16.00 10.53 -21.85
CA SER A 339 14.73 11.10 -22.28
C SER A 339 14.33 12.34 -21.50
N ASP A 340 13.36 13.10 -22.03
CA ASP A 340 12.71 14.24 -21.36
C ASP A 340 12.01 13.78 -20.06
N SER A 341 11.88 14.69 -19.10
CA SER A 341 11.21 14.44 -17.81
C SER A 341 9.72 14.08 -17.95
N ILE A 342 9.09 14.43 -19.06
CA ILE A 342 7.68 14.15 -19.39
C ILE A 342 7.48 12.74 -19.96
N PHE A 343 8.49 12.19 -20.63
CA PHE A 343 8.38 10.89 -21.30
C PHE A 343 7.96 9.73 -20.37
N PRO A 344 8.42 9.63 -19.11
CA PRO A 344 7.93 8.61 -18.16
C PRO A 344 6.42 8.67 -17.90
N PHE A 345 5.84 9.86 -17.90
CA PHE A 345 4.38 10.05 -17.74
C PHE A 345 3.62 9.58 -18.98
N PHE A 346 4.15 9.87 -20.17
CA PHE A 346 3.60 9.37 -21.42
C PHE A 346 3.64 7.84 -21.48
N LEU A 347 4.77 7.24 -21.10
CA LEU A 347 4.95 5.79 -21.03
C LEU A 347 3.95 5.16 -20.06
N CYS A 348 3.72 5.79 -18.90
CA CYS A 348 2.72 5.37 -17.94
C CYS A 348 1.31 5.39 -18.58
N GLY A 349 0.96 6.47 -19.26
CA GLY A 349 -0.32 6.59 -19.98
C GLY A 349 -0.53 5.50 -21.03
N LEU A 350 0.47 5.24 -21.88
CA LEU A 350 0.43 4.17 -22.85
C LEU A 350 0.28 2.78 -22.19
N GLY A 351 0.97 2.57 -21.07
CA GLY A 351 0.86 1.32 -20.30
C GLY A 351 -0.55 1.10 -19.75
N TYR A 352 -1.19 2.14 -19.22
CA TYR A 352 -2.59 2.10 -18.80
C TYR A 352 -3.53 1.75 -19.97
N LEU A 353 -3.34 2.36 -21.14
CA LEU A 353 -4.13 2.08 -22.35
C LEU A 353 -3.95 0.62 -22.82
N LEU A 354 -2.70 0.14 -22.82
CA LEU A 354 -2.40 -1.25 -23.17
C LEU A 354 -3.08 -2.23 -22.20
N ILE A 355 -3.02 -1.95 -20.91
CA ILE A 355 -3.66 -2.78 -19.88
C ILE A 355 -5.18 -2.73 -20.04
N SER A 356 -5.78 -1.56 -20.29
CA SER A 356 -7.20 -1.45 -20.60
C SER A 356 -7.59 -2.34 -21.78
N PHE A 357 -6.82 -2.32 -22.84
CA PHE A 357 -7.04 -3.16 -24.03
C PHE A 357 -6.95 -4.65 -23.69
N VAL A 358 -5.90 -5.07 -23.00
CA VAL A 358 -5.70 -6.48 -22.59
C VAL A 358 -6.84 -6.94 -21.68
N MET A 359 -7.24 -6.14 -20.69
CA MET A 359 -8.34 -6.47 -19.78
C MET A 359 -9.69 -6.49 -20.50
N GLY A 360 -9.91 -5.58 -21.45
CA GLY A 360 -11.13 -5.55 -22.25
C GLY A 360 -11.33 -6.77 -23.16
N ILE A 361 -10.24 -7.38 -23.65
CA ILE A 361 -10.28 -8.61 -24.43
C ILE A 361 -10.37 -9.85 -23.54
N ASN A 362 -9.81 -9.80 -22.33
CA ASN A 362 -9.78 -10.93 -21.43
C ASN A 362 -11.18 -11.29 -20.92
N ARG A 363 -11.70 -12.44 -21.36
CA ARG A 363 -13.05 -12.92 -20.99
C ARG A 363 -13.21 -13.15 -19.49
N LEU A 364 -12.15 -13.52 -18.77
CA LEU A 364 -12.20 -13.74 -17.32
C LEU A 364 -12.43 -12.44 -16.58
N VAL A 365 -11.71 -11.37 -16.94
CA VAL A 365 -11.88 -10.05 -16.33
C VAL A 365 -13.23 -9.44 -16.70
N ARG A 366 -13.60 -9.48 -17.98
CA ARG A 366 -14.86 -8.89 -18.48
C ARG A 366 -16.12 -9.49 -17.85
N ARG A 367 -16.06 -10.75 -17.42
CA ARG A 367 -17.19 -11.46 -16.78
C ARG A 367 -17.27 -11.27 -15.28
N LEU A 368 -16.35 -10.50 -14.66
CA LEU A 368 -16.46 -10.19 -13.25
C LEU A 368 -17.76 -9.44 -12.98
N PRO A 369 -18.62 -9.94 -12.08
CA PRO A 369 -19.92 -9.36 -11.77
C PRO A 369 -19.81 -8.12 -10.89
N PHE A 370 -20.90 -7.73 -10.24
CA PHE A 370 -20.89 -6.70 -9.22
C PHE A 370 -20.07 -7.15 -8.00
N MET A 371 -19.47 -6.20 -7.27
CA MET A 371 -18.57 -6.48 -6.16
C MET A 371 -19.18 -7.33 -5.05
N ASN A 372 -20.46 -7.14 -4.76
CA ASN A 372 -21.22 -7.91 -3.74
C ASN A 372 -21.48 -9.37 -4.14
N GLU A 373 -21.40 -9.69 -5.42
CA GLU A 373 -21.59 -11.05 -5.94
C GLU A 373 -20.28 -11.85 -5.98
N ILE A 374 -19.14 -11.16 -5.82
CA ILE A 374 -17.82 -11.79 -5.87
C ILE A 374 -17.59 -12.64 -4.61
N ASN A 375 -17.22 -13.89 -4.82
CA ASN A 375 -16.93 -14.85 -3.75
C ASN A 375 -15.88 -15.89 -4.19
N GLU A 376 -15.44 -16.73 -3.23
CA GLU A 376 -14.45 -17.79 -3.44
C GLU A 376 -14.83 -18.79 -4.55
N LYS A 377 -16.13 -18.97 -4.83
CA LYS A 377 -16.63 -19.94 -5.83
C LYS A 377 -16.36 -19.52 -7.26
N MET A 378 -15.85 -18.30 -7.49
CA MET A 378 -15.51 -17.79 -8.81
C MET A 378 -14.08 -18.14 -9.26
N LEU A 379 -13.31 -18.77 -8.40
CA LEU A 379 -11.96 -19.25 -8.63
C LEU A 379 -11.96 -20.72 -9.00
#